data_dc6070a845d949bc0e870b3f17db1ddb
#
_entry.id   dc6070a845d949bc0e870b3f17db1ddb
#
_cell.length_a   1.000
_cell.length_b   1.000
_cell.length_c   1.000
_cell.angle_alpha   90.00
_cell.angle_beta   90.00
_cell.angle_gamma   90.00
#
_symmetry.space_group_name_H-M   'P 1'
#
loop_
_entity.id
_entity.type
_entity.pdbx_description
1 polymer ?
#
loop_
_entity_poly.entity_id
_entity_poly.type
_entity_poly.pdbx_seq_one_letter_code
_entity_poly.pdbx_strand_id
1 'polypeptide(L)'
;MMAIIYTSLIYTLYWMARVIPVIAIGLFATSFAVDIGLMRKFDRLIKPISSKANISAVSALSVVTCTFSTTAGYFMLMDGLNERIISKREVIATTLISSFPSILSHLFTYFIPVVIPILGLTTGAIYVCLVGLAAFLKTCFGIEFLQSWNRLR
;
A
#
# COMPACT_ATOMS: atom_id res chain seq x y z
N MET A 1 8.41 -27.78 32.71
CA MET A 1 8.00 -27.62 31.32
C MET A 1 6.53 -27.17 31.19
N MET A 2 5.54 -27.84 31.85
CA MET A 2 4.13 -27.42 31.85
C MET A 2 3.89 -26.00 32.34
N ALA A 3 4.56 -25.55 33.41
CA ALA A 3 4.40 -24.20 33.96
C ALA A 3 4.81 -23.10 32.96
N ILE A 4 5.88 -23.33 32.17
CA ILE A 4 6.35 -22.37 31.17
C ILE A 4 5.33 -22.24 30.03
N ILE A 5 4.78 -23.37 29.58
CA ILE A 5 3.75 -23.39 28.53
C ILE A 5 2.50 -22.63 29.01
N TYR A 6 2.05 -22.90 30.24
CA TYR A 6 0.87 -22.25 30.82
C TYR A 6 1.07 -20.73 30.96
N THR A 7 2.23 -20.31 31.47
CA THR A 7 2.56 -18.87 31.60
C THR A 7 2.63 -18.18 30.24
N SER A 8 3.25 -18.82 29.23
CA SER A 8 3.34 -18.29 27.88
C SER A 8 1.95 -18.17 27.22
N LEU A 9 1.09 -19.16 27.44
CA LEU A 9 -0.29 -19.15 26.92
C LEU A 9 -1.11 -17.99 27.50
N ILE A 10 -1.07 -17.82 28.83
CA ILE A 10 -1.78 -16.72 29.51
C ILE A 10 -1.26 -15.36 29.02
N TYR A 11 0.06 -15.21 28.89
CA TYR A 11 0.66 -13.96 28.43
C TYR A 11 0.25 -13.65 27.01
N THR A 12 0.22 -14.64 26.13
CA THR A 12 -0.23 -14.51 24.75
C THR A 12 -1.71 -14.11 24.68
N LEU A 13 -2.58 -14.79 25.45
CA LEU A 13 -4.01 -14.48 25.50
C LEU A 13 -4.26 -13.06 26.02
N TYR A 14 -3.54 -12.64 27.04
CA TYR A 14 -3.64 -11.27 27.57
C TYR A 14 -3.24 -10.22 26.52
N TRP A 15 -2.14 -10.48 25.81
CA TRP A 15 -1.70 -9.61 24.71
C TRP A 15 -2.70 -9.56 23.58
N MET A 16 -3.25 -10.70 23.17
CA MET A 16 -4.28 -10.77 22.14
C MET A 16 -5.54 -10.01 22.54
N ALA A 17 -6.01 -10.19 23.78
CA ALA A 17 -7.18 -9.48 24.30
C ALA A 17 -7.02 -7.95 24.29
N ARG A 18 -5.79 -7.46 24.40
CA ARG A 18 -5.47 -6.03 24.34
C ARG A 18 -5.35 -5.51 22.90
N VAL A 19 -4.78 -6.29 22.00
CA VAL A 19 -4.49 -5.88 20.64
C VAL A 19 -5.69 -6.04 19.69
N ILE A 20 -6.49 -7.09 19.87
CA ILE A 20 -7.66 -7.38 19.02
C ILE A 20 -8.67 -6.21 19.00
N PRO A 21 -9.08 -5.61 20.13
CA PRO A 21 -10.03 -4.49 20.10
C PRO A 21 -9.46 -3.27 19.34
N VAL A 22 -8.16 -3.00 19.50
CA VAL A 22 -7.51 -1.86 18.81
C VAL A 22 -7.49 -2.08 17.29
N ILE A 23 -7.18 -3.30 16.86
CA ILE A 23 -7.23 -3.68 15.45
C ILE A 23 -8.67 -3.59 14.93
N ALA A 24 -9.64 -4.12 15.66
CA ALA A 24 -11.05 -4.10 15.27
C ALA A 24 -11.57 -2.67 15.10
N ILE A 25 -11.27 -1.78 16.05
CA ILE A 25 -11.64 -0.36 15.97
C ILE A 25 -10.95 0.31 14.77
N GLY A 26 -9.66 0.03 14.54
CA GLY A 26 -8.91 0.56 13.41
C GLY A 26 -9.47 0.11 12.07
N LEU A 27 -9.81 -1.17 11.92
CA LEU A 27 -10.45 -1.72 10.73
C LEU A 27 -11.84 -1.12 10.50
N PHE A 28 -12.65 -1.00 11.57
CA PHE A 28 -13.96 -0.37 11.49
C PHE A 28 -13.85 1.10 11.06
N ALA A 29 -12.97 1.87 11.69
CA ALA A 29 -12.74 3.27 11.35
C ALA A 29 -12.26 3.42 9.89
N THR A 30 -11.44 2.50 9.41
CA THR A 30 -10.96 2.47 8.02
C THR A 30 -12.09 2.17 7.06
N SER A 31 -12.91 1.14 7.31
CA SER A 31 -14.08 0.83 6.48
C SER A 31 -15.03 2.01 6.41
N PHE A 32 -15.28 2.64 7.55
CA PHE A 32 -16.12 3.84 7.63
C PHE A 32 -15.52 5.03 6.83
N ALA A 33 -14.20 5.23 6.89
CA ALA A 33 -13.52 6.26 6.11
C ALA A 33 -13.59 6.01 4.60
N VAL A 34 -13.56 4.74 4.18
CA VAL A 34 -13.77 4.33 2.78
C VAL A 34 -15.19 4.63 2.34
N ASP A 35 -16.18 4.28 3.15
CA ASP A 35 -17.61 4.46 2.85
C ASP A 35 -18.00 5.95 2.74
N ILE A 36 -17.42 6.82 3.56
CA ILE A 36 -17.60 8.29 3.47
C ILE A 36 -16.93 8.87 2.21
N GLY A 37 -16.18 8.06 1.45
CA GLY A 37 -15.53 8.51 0.22
C GLY A 37 -14.25 9.31 0.47
N LEU A 38 -13.64 9.19 1.63
CA LEU A 38 -12.35 9.82 1.95
C LEU A 38 -11.27 9.38 0.95
N MET A 39 -11.36 8.17 0.43
CA MET A 39 -10.49 7.62 -0.61
C MET A 39 -10.55 8.42 -1.92
N ARG A 40 -11.69 9.04 -2.28
CA ARG A 40 -11.79 9.89 -3.47
C ARG A 40 -10.91 11.14 -3.41
N LYS A 41 -10.53 11.58 -2.21
CA LYS A 41 -9.58 12.69 -2.05
C LYS A 41 -8.15 12.27 -2.40
N PHE A 42 -7.81 10.99 -2.20
CA PHE A 42 -6.51 10.44 -2.57
C PHE A 42 -6.36 10.27 -4.10
N ASP A 43 -7.45 10.02 -4.85
CA ASP A 43 -7.41 10.00 -6.31
C ASP A 43 -6.87 11.30 -6.88
N ARG A 44 -7.17 12.43 -6.24
CA ARG A 44 -6.69 13.75 -6.66
C ARG A 44 -5.17 13.90 -6.47
N LEU A 45 -4.59 13.21 -5.47
CA LEU A 45 -3.14 13.19 -5.22
C LEU A 45 -2.40 12.26 -6.21
N ILE A 46 -3.07 11.19 -6.66
CA ILE A 46 -2.47 10.15 -7.50
C ILE A 46 -2.53 10.51 -8.99
N LYS A 47 -3.58 11.22 -9.42
CA LYS A 47 -3.72 11.71 -10.81
C LYS A 47 -2.48 12.41 -11.36
N PRO A 48 -1.80 13.34 -10.65
CA PRO A 48 -0.60 13.98 -11.18
C PRO A 48 0.58 13.02 -11.30
N ILE A 49 0.65 11.95 -10.50
CA ILE A 49 1.72 10.95 -10.57
C ILE A 49 1.57 10.14 -11.87
N SER A 50 0.37 9.65 -12.16
CA SER A 50 0.09 8.87 -13.37
C SER A 50 0.19 9.71 -14.65
N SER A 51 -0.22 10.97 -14.63
CA SER A 51 -0.10 11.87 -15.80
C SER A 51 1.34 12.24 -16.13
N LYS A 52 2.21 12.42 -15.14
CA LYS A 52 3.64 12.69 -15.35
C LYS A 52 4.42 11.47 -15.82
N ALA A 53 3.96 10.27 -15.49
CA ALA A 53 4.64 9.03 -15.86
C ALA A 53 4.45 8.64 -17.33
N ASN A 54 3.52 9.28 -18.07
CA ASN A 54 3.23 8.98 -19.48
C ASN A 54 2.93 7.49 -19.74
N ILE A 55 2.12 6.89 -18.86
CA ILE A 55 1.72 5.47 -18.87
C ILE A 55 0.41 5.29 -19.62
N SER A 56 0.17 4.07 -20.11
CA SER A 56 -1.10 3.71 -20.77
C SER A 56 -2.30 3.87 -19.84
N ALA A 57 -3.50 3.95 -20.41
CA ALA A 57 -4.75 4.07 -19.65
C ALA A 57 -4.95 2.89 -18.68
N VAL A 58 -4.59 1.67 -19.10
CA VAL A 58 -4.67 0.45 -18.26
C VAL A 58 -3.72 0.56 -17.08
N SER A 59 -2.49 0.97 -17.30
CA SER A 59 -1.49 1.17 -16.26
C SER A 59 -1.90 2.29 -15.29
N ALA A 60 -2.43 3.41 -15.79
CA ALA A 60 -2.92 4.51 -14.96
C ALA A 60 -4.10 4.06 -14.08
N LEU A 61 -5.05 3.31 -14.64
CA LEU A 61 -6.17 2.75 -13.90
C LEU A 61 -5.72 1.75 -12.84
N SER A 62 -4.72 0.91 -13.17
CA SER A 62 -4.11 -0.02 -12.21
C SER A 62 -3.48 0.71 -11.02
N VAL A 63 -2.73 1.81 -11.23
CA VAL A 63 -2.16 2.61 -10.13
C VAL A 63 -3.25 3.14 -9.20
N VAL A 64 -4.35 3.65 -9.77
CA VAL A 64 -5.52 4.08 -8.97
C VAL A 64 -6.14 2.91 -8.23
N THR A 65 -6.33 1.78 -8.89
CA THR A 65 -6.91 0.57 -8.28
C THR A 65 -6.02 0.03 -7.16
N CYS A 66 -4.70 0.09 -7.27
CA CYS A 66 -3.75 -0.28 -6.21
C CYS A 66 -3.93 0.51 -4.91
N THR A 67 -4.52 1.70 -4.97
CA THR A 67 -4.85 2.48 -3.77
C THR A 67 -5.98 1.84 -2.96
N PHE A 68 -6.91 1.16 -3.63
CA PHE A 68 -8.05 0.50 -2.99
C PHE A 68 -7.78 -0.98 -2.73
N SER A 69 -7.18 -1.65 -3.71
CA SER A 69 -6.85 -3.06 -3.67
C SER A 69 -5.59 -3.31 -4.51
N THR A 70 -4.50 -3.55 -3.84
CA THR A 70 -3.21 -3.87 -4.48
C THR A 70 -3.33 -5.12 -5.37
N THR A 71 -4.05 -6.11 -4.88
CA THR A 71 -4.30 -7.36 -5.62
C THR A 71 -5.06 -7.11 -6.91
N ALA A 72 -6.16 -6.36 -6.86
CA ALA A 72 -6.95 -6.04 -8.04
C ALA A 72 -6.14 -5.22 -9.07
N GLY A 73 -5.35 -4.25 -8.61
CA GLY A 73 -4.49 -3.47 -9.48
C GLY A 73 -3.44 -4.32 -10.21
N TYR A 74 -2.82 -5.28 -9.52
CA TYR A 74 -1.86 -6.19 -10.15
C TYR A 74 -2.52 -7.17 -11.10
N PHE A 75 -3.73 -7.66 -10.83
CA PHE A 75 -4.48 -8.46 -11.79
C PHE A 75 -4.75 -7.70 -13.09
N MET A 76 -5.15 -6.42 -13.01
CA MET A 76 -5.34 -5.58 -14.20
C MET A 76 -4.05 -5.43 -15.01
N LEU A 77 -2.88 -5.30 -14.37
CA LEU A 77 -1.60 -5.27 -15.09
C LEU A 77 -1.30 -6.60 -15.77
N MET A 78 -1.57 -7.71 -15.10
CA MET A 78 -1.35 -9.04 -15.69
C MET A 78 -2.28 -9.30 -16.88
N ASP A 79 -3.55 -8.91 -16.78
CA ASP A 79 -4.50 -9.03 -17.89
C ASP A 79 -4.07 -8.16 -19.07
N GLY A 80 -3.71 -6.89 -18.83
CA GLY A 80 -3.20 -6.00 -19.87
C GLY A 80 -1.91 -6.52 -20.53
N LEU A 81 -1.06 -7.23 -19.78
CA LEU A 81 0.12 -7.89 -20.32
C LEU A 81 -0.24 -9.11 -21.18
N ASN A 82 -1.17 -9.94 -20.72
CA ASN A 82 -1.65 -11.14 -21.43
C ASN A 82 -2.34 -10.76 -22.74
N GLU A 83 -3.13 -9.70 -22.75
CA GLU A 83 -3.79 -9.14 -23.93
C GLU A 83 -2.83 -8.34 -24.82
N ARG A 84 -1.55 -8.22 -24.45
CA ARG A 84 -0.52 -7.46 -25.17
C ARG A 84 -0.83 -5.96 -25.32
N ILE A 85 -1.70 -5.41 -24.50
CA ILE A 85 -2.02 -3.98 -24.46
C ILE A 85 -0.87 -3.19 -23.85
N ILE A 86 -0.20 -3.78 -22.84
CA ILE A 86 0.94 -3.18 -22.16
C ILE A 86 2.19 -4.07 -22.26
N SER A 87 3.36 -3.45 -22.23
CA SER A 87 4.63 -4.17 -22.29
C SER A 87 5.08 -4.65 -20.90
N LYS A 88 5.93 -5.71 -20.86
CA LYS A 88 6.53 -6.19 -19.61
C LYS A 88 7.24 -5.07 -18.82
N ARG A 89 7.87 -4.13 -19.53
CA ARG A 89 8.59 -3.01 -18.93
C ARG A 89 7.64 -2.00 -18.30
N GLU A 90 6.53 -1.73 -18.97
CA GLU A 90 5.48 -0.88 -18.44
C GLU A 90 4.85 -1.49 -17.18
N VAL A 91 4.66 -2.81 -17.14
CA VAL A 91 4.23 -3.52 -15.93
C VAL A 91 5.20 -3.29 -14.77
N ILE A 92 6.52 -3.46 -15.00
CA ILE A 92 7.54 -3.24 -13.98
C ILE A 92 7.51 -1.78 -13.48
N ALA A 93 7.51 -0.82 -14.41
CA ALA A 93 7.45 0.59 -14.06
C ALA A 93 6.19 0.94 -13.27
N THR A 94 5.03 0.47 -13.73
CA THR A 94 3.75 0.72 -13.07
C THR A 94 3.68 0.09 -11.67
N THR A 95 4.25 -1.11 -11.50
CA THR A 95 4.37 -1.75 -10.19
C THR A 95 5.23 -0.93 -9.22
N LEU A 96 6.33 -0.34 -9.71
CA LEU A 96 7.16 0.55 -8.90
C LEU A 96 6.41 1.85 -8.57
N ILE A 97 5.73 2.45 -9.55
CA ILE A 97 4.94 3.68 -9.38
C ILE A 97 3.81 3.47 -8.38
N SER A 98 3.14 2.32 -8.40
CA SER A 98 2.03 1.99 -7.49
C SER A 98 2.47 1.74 -6.04
N SER A 99 3.77 1.66 -5.76
CA SER A 99 4.28 1.39 -4.40
C SER A 99 3.85 2.47 -3.40
N PHE A 100 3.98 3.74 -3.75
CA PHE A 100 3.59 4.83 -2.84
C PHE A 100 2.07 4.92 -2.61
N PRO A 101 1.20 4.90 -3.65
CA PRO A 101 -0.24 4.83 -3.48
C PRO A 101 -0.70 3.66 -2.61
N SER A 102 -0.10 2.49 -2.81
CA SER A 102 -0.39 1.28 -2.02
C SER A 102 -0.04 1.45 -0.54
N ILE A 103 1.15 2.00 -0.23
CA ILE A 103 1.55 2.27 1.16
C ILE A 103 0.62 3.31 1.81
N LEU A 104 0.18 4.32 1.08
CA LEU A 104 -0.75 5.33 1.59
C LEU A 104 -2.08 4.70 2.04
N SER A 105 -2.58 3.73 1.26
CA SER A 105 -3.76 2.94 1.65
C SER A 105 -3.48 2.10 2.90
N HIS A 106 -2.34 1.41 2.94
CA HIS A 106 -1.96 0.57 4.08
C HIS A 106 -1.66 1.36 5.36
N LEU A 107 -1.39 2.67 5.24
CA LEU A 107 -1.21 3.54 6.40
C LEU A 107 -2.43 3.48 7.32
N PHE A 108 -3.63 3.58 6.76
CA PHE A 108 -4.88 3.59 7.52
C PHE A 108 -5.40 2.18 7.84
N THR A 109 -5.18 1.21 6.96
CA THR A 109 -5.71 -0.15 7.13
C THR A 109 -4.82 -1.04 8.00
N TYR A 110 -3.53 -0.77 8.06
CA TYR A 110 -2.58 -1.65 8.73
C TYR A 110 -1.61 -0.92 9.65
N PHE A 111 -0.93 0.13 9.19
CA PHE A 111 0.15 0.74 9.99
C PHE A 111 -0.37 1.44 11.24
N ILE A 112 -1.39 2.28 11.12
CA ILE A 112 -1.96 2.99 12.28
C ILE A 112 -2.65 2.02 13.24
N PRO A 113 -3.58 1.15 12.81
CA PRO A 113 -4.32 0.32 13.75
C PRO A 113 -3.53 -0.89 14.29
N VAL A 114 -2.53 -1.38 13.59
CA VAL A 114 -1.82 -2.61 13.96
C VAL A 114 -0.39 -2.33 14.39
N VAL A 115 0.41 -1.67 13.54
CA VAL A 115 1.85 -1.53 13.77
C VAL A 115 2.14 -0.55 14.92
N ILE A 116 1.45 0.60 14.96
CA ILE A 116 1.69 1.60 16.01
C ILE A 116 1.33 1.07 17.41
N PRO A 117 0.19 0.40 17.64
CA PRO A 117 -0.10 -0.17 18.95
C PRO A 117 0.88 -1.26 19.40
N ILE A 118 1.42 -2.04 18.47
CA ILE A 118 2.37 -3.12 18.78
C ILE A 118 3.76 -2.57 19.09
N LEU A 119 4.28 -1.67 18.28
CA LEU A 119 5.65 -1.12 18.40
C LEU A 119 5.74 0.09 19.33
N GLY A 120 4.61 0.65 19.73
CA GLY A 120 4.54 1.93 20.41
C GLY A 120 4.62 3.11 19.45
N LEU A 121 4.16 4.28 19.91
CA LEU A 121 3.99 5.46 19.06
C LEU A 121 5.32 5.90 18.39
N THR A 122 6.40 5.97 19.15
CA THR A 122 7.69 6.46 18.65
C THR A 122 8.30 5.51 17.62
N THR A 123 8.43 4.23 17.98
CA THR A 123 9.03 3.21 17.10
C THR A 123 8.14 2.94 15.89
N GLY A 124 6.82 2.88 16.10
CA GLY A 124 5.84 2.71 15.03
C GLY A 124 5.87 3.87 14.04
N ALA A 125 5.95 5.12 14.52
CA ALA A 125 6.04 6.28 13.64
C ALA A 125 7.33 6.29 12.82
N ILE A 126 8.48 6.00 13.43
CA ILE A 126 9.76 5.88 12.71
C ILE A 126 9.68 4.79 11.63
N TYR A 127 9.13 3.63 11.96
CA TYR A 127 8.95 2.53 11.01
C TYR A 127 8.08 2.96 9.82
N VAL A 128 6.93 3.59 10.08
CA VAL A 128 6.01 4.07 9.04
C VAL A 128 6.67 5.12 8.14
N CYS A 129 7.43 6.05 8.73
CA CYS A 129 8.18 7.05 7.96
C CYS A 129 9.22 6.41 7.03
N LEU A 130 9.98 5.41 7.52
CA LEU A 130 10.98 4.71 6.72
C LEU A 130 10.35 3.93 5.58
N VAL A 131 9.26 3.21 5.84
CA VAL A 131 8.52 2.47 4.80
C VAL A 131 7.91 3.42 3.78
N GLY A 132 7.33 4.54 4.22
CA GLY A 132 6.81 5.58 3.35
C GLY A 132 7.88 6.20 2.46
N LEU A 133 9.06 6.52 3.03
CA LEU A 133 10.20 7.04 2.28
C LEU A 133 10.70 6.02 1.23
N ALA A 134 10.83 4.76 1.61
CA ALA A 134 11.25 3.70 0.69
C ALA A 134 10.25 3.54 -0.48
N ALA A 135 8.95 3.59 -0.21
CA ALA A 135 7.92 3.53 -1.24
C ALA A 135 7.95 4.76 -2.16
N PHE A 136 8.18 5.94 -1.60
CA PHE A 136 8.33 7.17 -2.36
C PHE A 136 9.54 7.09 -3.31
N LEU A 137 10.70 6.66 -2.83
CA LEU A 137 11.90 6.46 -3.65
C LEU A 137 11.65 5.44 -4.77
N LYS A 138 10.98 4.33 -4.50
CA LYS A 138 10.60 3.34 -5.52
C LYS A 138 9.71 3.97 -6.59
N THR A 139 8.76 4.79 -6.21
CA THR A 139 7.86 5.49 -7.15
C THR A 139 8.63 6.47 -8.02
N CYS A 140 9.54 7.28 -7.44
CA CYS A 140 10.39 8.18 -8.21
C CYS A 140 11.26 7.41 -9.22
N PHE A 141 11.89 6.32 -8.76
CA PHE A 141 12.68 5.46 -9.63
C PHE A 141 11.85 4.84 -10.77
N GLY A 142 10.63 4.41 -10.50
CA GLY A 142 9.71 3.88 -11.50
C GLY A 142 9.36 4.92 -12.59
N ILE A 143 9.15 6.17 -12.20
CA ILE A 143 8.87 7.28 -13.12
C ILE A 143 10.10 7.57 -13.99
N GLU A 144 11.28 7.69 -13.38
CA GLU A 144 12.53 7.95 -14.11
C GLU A 144 12.88 6.82 -15.08
N PHE A 145 12.70 5.56 -14.64
CA PHE A 145 12.91 4.38 -15.46
C PHE A 145 12.07 4.43 -16.75
N LEU A 146 10.80 4.79 -16.63
CA LEU A 146 9.90 4.86 -17.76
C LEU A 146 10.20 6.06 -18.67
N GLN A 147 10.51 7.22 -18.09
CA GLN A 147 10.85 8.43 -18.86
C GLN A 147 12.17 8.27 -19.62
N SER A 148 13.19 7.70 -18.99
CA SER A 148 14.48 7.42 -19.64
C SER A 148 14.29 6.51 -20.85
N TRP A 149 13.42 5.50 -20.70
CA TRP A 149 13.12 4.59 -21.81
C TRP A 149 12.37 5.26 -22.97
N ASN A 150 11.42 6.14 -22.68
CA ASN A 150 10.67 6.86 -23.70
C ASN A 150 11.53 7.88 -24.49
N ARG A 151 12.67 8.32 -23.91
CA ARG A 151 13.65 9.18 -24.61
C ARG A 151 14.58 8.42 -25.57
N LEU A 152 14.73 7.12 -25.38
CA LEU A 152 15.61 6.27 -26.19
C LEU A 152 14.88 5.64 -27.39
N ARG A 153 13.60 5.92 -27.55
CA ARG A 153 12.73 5.45 -28.63
C ARG A 153 12.36 6.56 -29.59
#